data_bc0c94ba07ecdb2236d94ea6fc9ab095
#
_entry.id   bc0c94ba07ecdb2236d94ea6fc9ab095
#
_cell.length_a   1.000
_cell.length_b   1.000
_cell.length_c   1.000
_cell.angle_alpha   90.00
_cell.angle_beta   90.00
_cell.angle_gamma   90.00
#
_symmetry.space_group_name_H-M   'P 1'
#
loop_
_entity.id
_entity.type
_entity.pdbx_description
1 polymer ?
#
loop_
_entity_poly.entity_id
_entity_poly.type
_entity_poly.pdbx_seq_one_letter_code
_entity_poly.pdbx_strand_id
1 'polypeptide(L)'
;MVRIFFFLIFCLCSCNKKSISKKEHSIYWQKNSAEYVALSYQAFNIAKLKLDKNVKNYDRKPAIVIDIDETILNNLPYNEMLIDSSKSFNEQSWSRWVNKKIAKAIPGSLKFLNYAQTKNIELIYLSNRRIENYEPTKENLISLGFPFNEKTLMLLRDDTTDKTKRRNSLSKYEIIMLIGDNLSDFDSVFYNKSNEKRINNVDSLSYLFGEKFILLPNLIYGDWDKGFE
;
A
#
# COMPACT_ATOMS: atom_id res chain seq x y z
N MET A 1 17.42 -17.45 -75.97
CA MET A 1 16.51 -17.74 -74.83
C MET A 1 17.12 -17.20 -73.56
N VAL A 2 16.64 -16.05 -73.08
CA VAL A 2 17.10 -15.41 -71.83
C VAL A 2 16.16 -15.85 -70.72
N ARG A 3 16.69 -16.58 -69.73
CA ARG A 3 15.92 -16.97 -68.52
C ARG A 3 16.05 -15.86 -67.49
N ILE A 4 14.94 -15.16 -67.23
CA ILE A 4 14.81 -14.17 -66.12
C ILE A 4 14.49 -14.94 -64.84
N PHE A 5 15.41 -14.92 -63.88
CA PHE A 5 15.17 -15.43 -62.52
C PHE A 5 14.56 -14.33 -61.67
N PHE A 6 13.29 -14.51 -61.30
CA PHE A 6 12.62 -13.66 -60.29
C PHE A 6 13.08 -14.09 -58.91
N PHE A 7 13.85 -13.26 -58.22
CA PHE A 7 14.16 -13.42 -56.82
C PHE A 7 13.02 -12.84 -55.98
N LEU A 8 12.17 -13.69 -55.37
CA LEU A 8 11.20 -13.28 -54.39
C LEU A 8 11.92 -12.98 -53.07
N ILE A 9 12.09 -11.70 -52.72
CA ILE A 9 12.54 -11.27 -51.40
C ILE A 9 11.41 -11.40 -50.43
N PHE A 10 11.41 -12.46 -49.58
CA PHE A 10 10.53 -12.58 -48.45
C PHE A 10 11.02 -11.63 -47.32
N CYS A 11 10.42 -10.45 -47.21
CA CYS A 11 10.56 -9.61 -46.03
C CYS A 11 9.90 -10.31 -44.82
N LEU A 12 10.69 -11.03 -44.02
CA LEU A 12 10.27 -11.48 -42.72
C LEU A 12 10.13 -10.24 -41.82
N CYS A 13 8.96 -9.65 -41.74
CA CYS A 13 8.60 -8.73 -40.66
C CYS A 13 8.65 -9.50 -39.36
N SER A 14 9.80 -9.52 -38.69
CA SER A 14 9.93 -9.98 -37.33
C SER A 14 9.20 -8.98 -36.44
N CYS A 15 7.97 -9.31 -36.08
CA CYS A 15 7.19 -8.57 -35.10
C CYS A 15 7.84 -8.87 -33.73
N ASN A 16 8.80 -8.05 -33.35
CA ASN A 16 9.42 -8.11 -32.02
C ASN A 16 8.34 -7.71 -31.01
N LYS A 17 7.54 -8.66 -30.55
CA LYS A 17 6.66 -8.46 -29.40
C LYS A 17 7.56 -8.14 -28.21
N LYS A 18 7.61 -6.87 -27.81
CA LYS A 18 8.26 -6.44 -26.58
C LYS A 18 7.66 -7.29 -25.44
N SER A 19 8.47 -8.13 -24.82
CA SER A 19 7.99 -8.90 -23.68
C SER A 19 7.70 -7.92 -22.54
N ILE A 20 6.43 -7.91 -22.09
CA ILE A 20 5.99 -7.08 -20.98
C ILE A 20 6.61 -7.64 -19.71
N SER A 21 7.29 -6.81 -18.94
CA SER A 21 7.90 -7.23 -17.66
C SER A 21 6.81 -7.56 -16.63
N LYS A 22 7.15 -8.40 -15.63
CA LYS A 22 6.25 -8.72 -14.53
C LYS A 22 5.76 -7.46 -13.79
N LYS A 23 6.66 -6.49 -13.63
CA LYS A 23 6.34 -5.22 -12.97
C LYS A 23 5.37 -4.36 -13.79
N GLU A 24 5.50 -4.36 -15.12
CA GLU A 24 4.55 -3.69 -16.01
C GLU A 24 3.15 -4.32 -15.91
N HIS A 25 3.06 -5.67 -15.78
CA HIS A 25 1.79 -6.35 -15.54
C HIS A 25 1.15 -5.95 -14.20
N SER A 26 1.93 -5.89 -13.12
CA SER A 26 1.45 -5.49 -11.79
C SER A 26 0.90 -4.05 -11.81
N ILE A 27 1.63 -3.14 -12.44
CA ILE A 27 1.19 -1.75 -12.62
C ILE A 27 -0.06 -1.67 -13.48
N TYR A 28 -0.09 -2.40 -14.61
CA TYR A 28 -1.27 -2.44 -15.48
C TYR A 28 -2.51 -2.91 -14.73
N TRP A 29 -2.38 -3.98 -13.92
CA TRP A 29 -3.48 -4.51 -13.12
C TRP A 29 -3.96 -3.47 -12.10
N GLN A 30 -3.07 -2.87 -11.32
CA GLN A 30 -3.46 -1.88 -10.31
C GLN A 30 -4.05 -0.60 -10.93
N LYS A 31 -3.61 -0.23 -12.14
CA LYS A 31 -4.09 0.95 -12.86
C LYS A 31 -5.48 0.76 -13.47
N ASN A 32 -5.73 -0.41 -14.06
CA ASN A 32 -6.83 -0.61 -15.01
C ASN A 32 -7.86 -1.65 -14.56
N SER A 33 -7.57 -2.49 -13.55
CA SER A 33 -8.52 -3.52 -13.16
C SER A 33 -9.63 -2.99 -12.26
N ALA A 34 -10.85 -3.35 -12.58
CA ALA A 34 -12.00 -3.12 -11.71
C ALA A 34 -11.89 -3.93 -10.40
N GLU A 35 -11.20 -5.07 -10.46
CA GLU A 35 -10.94 -5.95 -9.32
C GLU A 35 -10.11 -5.25 -8.24
N TYR A 36 -9.08 -4.49 -8.61
CA TYR A 36 -8.30 -3.69 -7.67
C TYR A 36 -9.19 -2.69 -6.91
N VAL A 37 -10.05 -1.98 -7.65
CA VAL A 37 -10.99 -1.01 -7.08
C VAL A 37 -11.99 -1.72 -6.16
N ALA A 38 -12.53 -2.86 -6.61
CA ALA A 38 -13.50 -3.66 -5.84
C ALA A 38 -12.88 -4.22 -4.54
N LEU A 39 -11.65 -4.76 -4.61
CA LEU A 39 -10.92 -5.26 -3.44
C LEU A 39 -10.62 -4.14 -2.44
N SER A 40 -10.25 -2.95 -2.92
CA SER A 40 -10.03 -1.79 -2.06
C SER A 40 -11.31 -1.39 -1.32
N TYR A 41 -12.44 -1.30 -2.02
CA TYR A 41 -13.75 -1.06 -1.38
C TYR A 41 -14.13 -2.18 -0.42
N GLN A 42 -13.90 -3.44 -0.78
CA GLN A 42 -14.20 -4.59 0.08
C GLN A 42 -13.42 -4.50 1.40
N ALA A 43 -12.12 -4.17 1.37
CA ALA A 43 -11.31 -4.00 2.57
C ALA A 43 -11.90 -2.93 3.50
N PHE A 44 -12.20 -1.74 2.99
CA PHE A 44 -12.77 -0.65 3.81
C PHE A 44 -14.23 -0.91 4.23
N ASN A 45 -15.03 -1.63 3.44
CA ASN A 45 -16.37 -2.06 3.85
C ASN A 45 -16.32 -3.07 5.00
N ILE A 46 -15.36 -4.04 4.96
CA ILE A 46 -15.13 -4.97 6.07
C ILE A 46 -14.70 -4.20 7.32
N ALA A 47 -13.73 -3.27 7.17
CA ALA A 47 -13.28 -2.40 8.27
C ALA A 47 -14.47 -1.66 8.91
N LYS A 48 -15.36 -1.09 8.10
CA LYS A 48 -16.56 -0.41 8.58
C LYS A 48 -17.50 -1.36 9.32
N LEU A 49 -17.80 -2.53 8.76
CA LEU A 49 -18.66 -3.53 9.41
C LEU A 49 -18.12 -3.97 10.78
N LYS A 50 -16.80 -4.15 10.90
CA LYS A 50 -16.16 -4.50 12.16
C LYS A 50 -16.22 -3.36 13.16
N LEU A 51 -16.03 -2.13 12.71
CA LEU A 51 -16.15 -0.96 13.55
C LEU A 51 -17.56 -0.80 14.11
N ASP A 52 -18.59 -1.03 13.29
CA ASP A 52 -20.01 -0.94 13.70
C ASP A 52 -20.41 -2.03 14.71
N LYS A 53 -19.80 -3.22 14.60
CA LYS A 53 -20.05 -4.34 15.53
C LYS A 53 -19.30 -4.20 16.86
N ASN A 54 -18.19 -3.48 16.89
CA ASN A 54 -17.35 -3.32 18.07
C ASN A 54 -17.87 -2.19 18.99
N VAL A 55 -19.13 -2.28 19.42
CA VAL A 55 -19.69 -1.44 20.48
C VAL A 55 -19.27 -2.04 21.82
N LYS A 56 -18.02 -1.78 22.23
CA LYS A 56 -17.47 -2.22 23.52
C LYS A 56 -17.03 -1.01 24.33
N ASN A 57 -17.14 -1.09 25.62
CA ASN A 57 -16.41 -0.22 26.51
C ASN A 57 -14.95 -0.68 26.51
N TYR A 58 -14.05 0.18 26.12
CA TYR A 58 -12.62 -0.07 26.13
C TYR A 58 -12.01 0.59 27.35
N ASP A 59 -11.09 -0.11 28.02
CA ASP A 59 -10.37 0.45 29.18
C ASP A 59 -9.39 1.56 28.76
N ARG A 60 -8.93 1.52 27.51
CA ARG A 60 -8.06 2.52 26.90
C ARG A 60 -8.73 3.12 25.67
N LYS A 61 -8.27 4.30 25.24
CA LYS A 61 -8.77 4.96 24.03
C LYS A 61 -8.63 4.03 22.83
N PRO A 62 -9.73 3.64 22.18
CA PRO A 62 -9.66 2.78 20.99
C PRO A 62 -8.98 3.52 19.84
N ALA A 63 -8.13 2.81 19.11
CA ALA A 63 -7.38 3.35 17.97
C ALA A 63 -7.33 2.39 16.79
N ILE A 64 -7.30 2.98 15.60
CA ILE A 64 -6.99 2.30 14.35
C ILE A 64 -5.60 2.77 13.92
N VAL A 65 -4.70 1.82 13.66
CA VAL A 65 -3.38 2.10 13.10
C VAL A 65 -3.42 1.85 11.60
N ILE A 66 -2.96 2.82 10.81
CA ILE A 66 -3.16 2.85 9.38
C ILE A 66 -1.82 3.13 8.69
N ASP A 67 -1.42 2.26 7.76
CA ASP A 67 -0.34 2.58 6.84
C ASP A 67 -0.80 3.62 5.80
N ILE A 68 0.15 4.23 5.10
CA ILE A 68 -0.10 5.32 4.16
C ILE A 68 -0.01 4.86 2.70
N ASP A 69 1.17 4.31 2.32
CA ASP A 69 1.50 4.04 0.93
C ASP A 69 0.80 2.76 0.43
N GLU A 70 0.10 2.82 -0.69
CA GLU A 70 -0.76 1.76 -1.25
C GLU A 70 -1.86 1.26 -0.29
N THR A 71 -2.00 1.94 0.84
CA THR A 71 -3.06 1.70 1.83
C THR A 71 -4.14 2.78 1.78
N ILE A 72 -3.76 4.05 1.90
CA ILE A 72 -4.68 5.19 1.79
C ILE A 72 -4.27 6.18 0.70
N LEU A 73 -2.99 6.23 0.34
CA LEU A 73 -2.45 7.02 -0.76
C LEU A 73 -1.94 6.12 -1.88
N ASN A 74 -2.34 6.43 -3.11
CA ASN A 74 -1.95 5.72 -4.32
C ASN A 74 -0.68 6.37 -4.92
N ASN A 75 0.42 5.64 -4.91
CA ASN A 75 1.70 6.06 -5.49
C ASN A 75 1.99 5.38 -6.84
N LEU A 76 1.00 4.79 -7.48
CA LEU A 76 1.12 4.20 -8.81
C LEU A 76 1.83 5.12 -9.82
N PRO A 77 1.53 6.45 -9.91
CA PRO A 77 2.22 7.33 -10.86
C PRO A 77 3.74 7.44 -10.63
N TYR A 78 4.21 7.27 -9.38
CA TYR A 78 5.64 7.20 -9.11
C TYR A 78 6.26 5.90 -9.67
N ASN A 79 5.58 4.77 -9.50
CA ASN A 79 6.05 3.49 -10.00
C ASN A 79 6.02 3.44 -11.54
N GLU A 80 5.02 4.05 -12.20
CA GLU A 80 4.99 4.23 -13.65
C GLU A 80 6.20 5.03 -14.13
N MET A 81 6.48 6.17 -13.49
CA MET A 81 7.64 7.00 -13.80
C MET A 81 8.97 6.22 -13.69
N LEU A 82 9.11 5.33 -12.70
CA LEU A 82 10.32 4.50 -12.56
C LEU A 82 10.49 3.55 -13.76
N ILE A 83 9.41 2.91 -14.20
CA ILE A 83 9.44 2.01 -15.37
C ILE A 83 9.75 2.79 -16.64
N ASP A 84 9.02 3.86 -16.91
CA ASP A 84 9.16 4.68 -18.12
C ASP A 84 10.59 5.24 -18.26
N SER A 85 11.22 5.55 -17.12
CA SER A 85 12.60 6.04 -17.09
C SER A 85 13.66 4.95 -16.92
N SER A 86 13.26 3.66 -16.86
CA SER A 86 14.13 2.51 -16.57
C SER A 86 14.98 2.72 -15.30
N LYS A 87 14.36 3.30 -14.26
CA LYS A 87 15.02 3.57 -12.98
C LYS A 87 14.47 2.67 -11.88
N SER A 88 15.31 2.43 -10.88
CA SER A 88 14.92 1.77 -9.64
C SER A 88 14.54 2.79 -8.57
N PHE A 89 13.82 2.31 -7.55
CA PHE A 89 13.52 3.09 -6.36
C PHE A 89 14.80 3.64 -5.71
N ASN A 90 14.77 4.88 -5.30
CA ASN A 90 15.74 5.46 -4.37
C ASN A 90 15.07 6.54 -3.50
N GLU A 91 15.57 6.74 -2.29
CA GLU A 91 15.00 7.65 -1.30
C GLU A 91 14.90 9.10 -1.80
N GLN A 92 15.86 9.57 -2.58
CA GLN A 92 15.84 10.94 -3.09
C GLN A 92 14.72 11.15 -4.11
N SER A 93 14.53 10.21 -5.05
CA SER A 93 13.45 10.29 -6.04
C SER A 93 12.09 10.13 -5.38
N TRP A 94 12.00 9.29 -4.36
CA TRP A 94 10.81 9.11 -3.54
C TRP A 94 10.45 10.40 -2.80
N SER A 95 11.41 11.03 -2.10
CA SER A 95 11.16 12.32 -1.42
C SER A 95 10.70 13.40 -2.39
N ARG A 96 11.28 13.46 -3.62
CA ARG A 96 10.79 14.38 -4.67
C ARG A 96 9.33 14.10 -5.07
N TRP A 97 8.94 12.82 -5.14
CA TRP A 97 7.55 12.44 -5.39
C TRP A 97 6.62 12.90 -4.26
N VAL A 98 6.95 12.56 -3.02
CA VAL A 98 6.16 12.92 -1.83
C VAL A 98 5.99 14.45 -1.74
N ASN A 99 7.04 15.21 -2.03
CA ASN A 99 7.02 16.69 -2.02
C ASN A 99 6.10 17.30 -3.09
N LYS A 100 5.67 16.54 -4.11
CA LYS A 100 4.64 17.03 -5.05
C LYS A 100 3.25 17.08 -4.42
N LYS A 101 2.98 16.30 -3.36
CA LYS A 101 1.70 16.28 -2.62
C LYS A 101 0.49 15.96 -3.51
N ILE A 102 0.67 15.12 -4.53
CA ILE A 102 -0.33 14.82 -5.56
C ILE A 102 -0.81 13.36 -5.56
N ALA A 103 -0.35 12.56 -4.61
CA ALA A 103 -0.86 11.20 -4.46
C ALA A 103 -2.36 11.25 -4.17
N LYS A 104 -3.14 10.42 -4.89
CA LYS A 104 -4.60 10.36 -4.76
C LYS A 104 -5.01 9.37 -3.66
N ALA A 105 -6.23 9.50 -3.16
CA ALA A 105 -6.77 8.54 -2.20
C ALA A 105 -7.05 7.18 -2.87
N ILE A 106 -6.75 6.10 -2.14
CA ILE A 106 -7.20 4.74 -2.50
C ILE A 106 -8.72 4.65 -2.40
N PRO A 107 -9.41 3.95 -3.32
CA PRO A 107 -10.86 3.82 -3.29
C PRO A 107 -11.38 3.32 -1.94
N GLY A 108 -12.34 4.04 -1.35
CA GLY A 108 -12.95 3.71 -0.06
C GLY A 108 -12.24 4.29 1.17
N SER A 109 -10.94 4.57 1.11
CA SER A 109 -10.12 5.00 2.26
C SER A 109 -10.65 6.29 2.91
N LEU A 110 -10.84 7.34 2.12
CA LEU A 110 -11.29 8.64 2.62
C LEU A 110 -12.66 8.54 3.31
N LYS A 111 -13.61 7.83 2.67
CA LYS A 111 -14.95 7.64 3.23
C LYS A 111 -14.90 6.88 4.56
N PHE A 112 -14.08 5.83 4.64
CA PHE A 112 -13.94 5.03 5.86
C PHE A 112 -13.30 5.81 6.99
N LEU A 113 -12.18 6.52 6.75
CA LEU A 113 -11.48 7.24 7.82
C LEU A 113 -12.28 8.41 8.36
N ASN A 114 -12.99 9.15 7.49
CA ASN A 114 -13.94 10.17 7.95
C ASN A 114 -15.08 9.57 8.78
N TYR A 115 -15.60 8.40 8.39
CA TYR A 115 -16.59 7.68 9.18
C TYR A 115 -16.02 7.23 10.54
N ALA A 116 -14.83 6.65 10.58
CA ALA A 116 -14.18 6.20 11.80
C ALA A 116 -13.95 7.35 12.80
N GLN A 117 -13.58 8.54 12.29
CA GLN A 117 -13.45 9.74 13.12
C GLN A 117 -14.75 10.10 13.86
N THR A 118 -15.93 9.87 13.25
CA THR A 118 -17.23 10.13 13.93
C THR A 118 -17.51 9.20 15.10
N LYS A 119 -16.76 8.10 15.24
CA LYS A 119 -16.94 7.06 16.27
C LYS A 119 -16.07 7.26 17.52
N ASN A 120 -15.50 8.44 17.71
CA ASN A 120 -14.59 8.73 18.84
C ASN A 120 -13.39 7.76 18.93
N ILE A 121 -12.87 7.33 17.77
CA ILE A 121 -11.72 6.43 17.64
C ILE A 121 -10.51 7.26 17.19
N GLU A 122 -9.36 6.99 17.80
CA GLU A 122 -8.12 7.62 17.42
C GLU A 122 -7.61 7.02 16.09
N LEU A 123 -7.26 7.89 15.15
CA LEU A 123 -6.63 7.49 13.88
C LEU A 123 -5.15 7.78 13.96
N ILE A 124 -4.33 6.73 13.81
CA ILE A 124 -2.88 6.81 13.94
C ILE A 124 -2.26 6.36 12.62
N TYR A 125 -1.55 7.26 11.96
CA TYR A 125 -0.81 6.95 10.73
C TYR A 125 0.56 6.38 11.09
N LEU A 126 0.91 5.20 10.55
CA LEU A 126 2.17 4.51 10.82
C LEU A 126 2.81 4.05 9.51
N SER A 127 3.74 4.83 8.97
CA SER A 127 4.30 4.61 7.64
C SER A 127 5.82 4.46 7.64
N ASN A 128 6.35 3.80 6.60
CA ASN A 128 7.78 3.73 6.30
C ASN A 128 8.29 4.91 5.46
N ARG A 129 7.47 5.95 5.23
CA ARG A 129 7.99 7.24 4.79
C ARG A 129 8.99 7.76 5.79
N ARG A 130 10.07 8.37 5.32
CA ARG A 130 11.09 8.96 6.21
C ARG A 130 10.56 10.19 6.94
N ILE A 131 11.14 10.48 8.10
CA ILE A 131 10.72 11.60 8.95
C ILE A 131 10.81 12.95 8.22
N GLU A 132 11.75 13.12 7.30
CA GLU A 132 11.91 14.34 6.49
C GLU A 132 10.71 14.60 5.57
N ASN A 133 9.90 13.59 5.30
CA ASN A 133 8.69 13.68 4.49
C ASN A 133 7.42 13.96 5.33
N TYR A 134 7.57 14.33 6.62
CA TYR A 134 6.41 14.54 7.50
C TYR A 134 5.46 15.62 6.97
N GLU A 135 5.96 16.85 6.77
CA GLU A 135 5.11 17.97 6.33
C GLU A 135 4.46 17.75 4.97
N PRO A 136 5.17 17.33 3.89
CA PRO A 136 4.51 17.09 2.62
C PRO A 136 3.51 15.92 2.67
N THR A 137 3.71 14.91 3.53
CA THR A 137 2.74 13.84 3.74
C THR A 137 1.47 14.37 4.40
N LYS A 138 1.61 15.12 5.50
CA LYS A 138 0.52 15.77 6.20
C LYS A 138 -0.30 16.67 5.28
N GLU A 139 0.36 17.52 4.51
CA GLU A 139 -0.30 18.43 3.58
C GLU A 139 -1.07 17.67 2.49
N ASN A 140 -0.52 16.58 1.96
CA ASN A 140 -1.24 15.75 0.99
C ASN A 140 -2.48 15.10 1.62
N LEU A 141 -2.38 14.57 2.83
CA LEU A 141 -3.53 13.99 3.55
C LEU A 141 -4.62 15.03 3.79
N ILE A 142 -4.26 16.21 4.29
CA ILE A 142 -5.19 17.33 4.55
C ILE A 142 -5.86 17.80 3.25
N SER A 143 -5.09 17.97 2.17
CA SER A 143 -5.61 18.43 0.88
C SER A 143 -6.65 17.49 0.27
N LEU A 144 -6.57 16.19 0.58
CA LEU A 144 -7.54 15.17 0.17
C LEU A 144 -8.75 15.07 1.12
N GLY A 145 -8.71 15.76 2.27
CA GLY A 145 -9.76 15.71 3.28
C GLY A 145 -9.68 14.51 4.24
N PHE A 146 -8.50 13.88 4.37
CA PHE A 146 -8.29 12.88 5.42
C PHE A 146 -8.29 13.53 6.81
N PRO A 147 -8.81 12.82 7.84
CA PRO A 147 -8.77 13.31 9.21
C PRO A 147 -7.33 13.59 9.66
N PHE A 148 -7.03 14.84 9.91
CA PHE A 148 -5.74 15.27 10.43
C PHE A 148 -5.90 16.55 11.23
N ASN A 149 -5.47 16.57 12.49
CA ASN A 149 -5.46 17.73 13.36
C ASN A 149 -4.17 17.77 14.20
N GLU A 150 -4.01 18.75 15.06
CA GLU A 150 -2.79 18.92 15.88
C GLU A 150 -2.51 17.75 16.84
N LYS A 151 -3.52 16.95 17.19
CA LYS A 151 -3.37 15.77 18.06
C LYS A 151 -3.16 14.48 17.28
N THR A 152 -3.27 14.51 15.95
CA THR A 152 -3.12 13.32 15.11
C THR A 152 -1.69 12.79 15.17
N LEU A 153 -1.53 11.53 15.54
CA LEU A 153 -0.24 10.87 15.53
C LEU A 153 0.06 10.38 14.11
N MET A 154 1.20 10.81 13.58
CA MET A 154 1.80 10.25 12.37
C MET A 154 3.23 9.82 12.68
N LEU A 155 3.43 8.51 12.78
CA LEU A 155 4.71 7.88 13.11
C LEU A 155 5.41 7.45 11.83
N LEU A 156 6.41 8.20 11.43
CA LEU A 156 7.23 7.93 10.24
C LEU A 156 8.50 7.17 10.61
N ARG A 157 9.19 6.66 9.59
CA ARG A 157 10.44 5.93 9.73
C ARG A 157 11.59 6.87 10.04
N ASP A 158 12.32 6.55 11.09
CA ASP A 158 13.60 7.15 11.44
C ASP A 158 14.76 6.28 10.93
N ASP A 159 14.93 5.11 11.50
CA ASP A 159 16.05 4.19 11.26
C ASP A 159 15.65 2.93 10.47
N THR A 160 14.65 2.19 10.94
CA THR A 160 14.29 0.88 10.39
C THR A 160 12.90 0.84 9.76
N THR A 161 12.75 -0.02 8.74
CA THR A 161 11.45 -0.34 8.13
C THR A 161 10.58 -1.23 9.02
N ASP A 162 11.14 -1.83 10.09
CA ASP A 162 10.37 -2.56 11.08
C ASP A 162 9.44 -1.61 11.86
N LYS A 163 8.15 -1.81 11.73
CA LYS A 163 7.13 -1.01 12.42
C LYS A 163 6.90 -1.43 13.87
N THR A 164 7.50 -2.53 14.33
CA THR A 164 7.23 -3.14 15.64
C THR A 164 7.45 -2.18 16.80
N LYS A 165 8.63 -1.52 16.85
CA LYS A 165 8.96 -0.57 17.92
C LYS A 165 7.98 0.61 17.95
N ARG A 166 7.67 1.18 16.79
CA ARG A 166 6.72 2.30 16.65
C ARG A 166 5.31 1.87 17.04
N ARG A 167 4.87 0.66 16.67
CA ARG A 167 3.56 0.10 17.04
C ARG A 167 3.50 -0.16 18.56
N ASN A 168 4.55 -0.70 19.18
CA ASN A 168 4.62 -0.95 20.62
C ASN A 168 4.60 0.34 21.45
N SER A 169 5.07 1.48 20.92
CA SER A 169 4.98 2.78 21.60
C SER A 169 3.54 3.28 21.79
N LEU A 170 2.58 2.65 21.10
CA LEU A 170 1.15 2.97 21.18
C LEU A 170 0.41 2.27 22.33
N SER A 171 1.12 1.76 23.34
CA SER A 171 0.56 0.99 24.48
C SER A 171 -0.53 1.71 25.28
N LYS A 172 -0.58 3.04 25.23
CA LYS A 172 -1.67 3.84 25.83
C LYS A 172 -3.01 3.72 25.11
N TYR A 173 -3.02 3.18 23.89
CA TYR A 173 -4.23 2.96 23.11
C TYR A 173 -4.64 1.49 23.12
N GLU A 174 -5.93 1.24 22.92
CA GLU A 174 -6.45 -0.07 22.56
C GLU A 174 -6.50 -0.18 21.03
N ILE A 175 -5.53 -0.88 20.44
CA ILE A 175 -5.47 -1.05 18.98
C ILE A 175 -6.52 -2.07 18.55
N ILE A 176 -7.63 -1.56 18.04
CA ILE A 176 -8.79 -2.38 17.63
C ILE A 176 -8.70 -2.84 16.19
N MET A 177 -7.90 -2.15 15.36
CA MET A 177 -7.74 -2.48 13.94
C MET A 177 -6.38 -1.99 13.43
N LEU A 178 -5.81 -2.75 12.50
CA LEU A 178 -4.61 -2.43 11.74
C LEU A 178 -4.96 -2.50 10.25
N ILE A 179 -4.62 -1.47 9.48
CA ILE A 179 -4.92 -1.38 8.05
C ILE A 179 -3.61 -1.15 7.30
N GLY A 180 -3.30 -1.99 6.32
CA GLY A 180 -2.07 -1.93 5.55
C GLY A 180 -2.14 -2.79 4.29
N ASP A 181 -1.17 -2.63 3.41
CA ASP A 181 -1.00 -3.41 2.18
C ASP A 181 0.07 -4.51 2.33
N ASN A 182 0.88 -4.43 3.39
CA ASN A 182 1.94 -5.39 3.69
C ASN A 182 1.70 -6.09 5.03
N LEU A 183 1.91 -7.41 5.09
CA LEU A 183 1.72 -8.18 6.32
C LEU A 183 2.56 -7.67 7.50
N SER A 184 3.72 -7.07 7.25
CA SER A 184 4.58 -6.45 8.28
C SER A 184 3.94 -5.22 8.95
N ASP A 185 2.87 -4.66 8.37
CA ASP A 185 2.07 -3.60 8.99
C ASP A 185 1.28 -4.11 10.20
N PHE A 186 0.97 -5.40 10.21
CA PHE A 186 0.13 -6.01 11.23
C PHE A 186 0.92 -6.57 12.40
N ASP A 187 1.96 -7.38 12.11
CA ASP A 187 2.72 -8.04 13.18
C ASP A 187 4.19 -8.27 12.79
N SER A 188 5.05 -8.30 13.81
CA SER A 188 6.48 -8.57 13.68
C SER A 188 6.80 -9.99 13.17
N VAL A 189 5.88 -10.94 13.34
CA VAL A 189 6.04 -12.32 12.84
C VAL A 189 6.17 -12.37 11.32
N PHE A 190 5.72 -11.35 10.60
CA PHE A 190 5.82 -11.24 9.16
C PHE A 190 7.07 -10.50 8.67
N TYR A 191 7.71 -9.71 9.55
CA TYR A 191 8.84 -8.88 9.17
C TYR A 191 10.09 -9.72 8.90
N ASN A 192 10.75 -9.45 7.77
CA ASN A 192 11.99 -10.11 7.34
C ASN A 192 11.93 -11.65 7.35
N LYS A 193 10.81 -12.22 6.91
CA LYS A 193 10.60 -13.67 6.76
C LYS A 193 10.52 -14.06 5.30
N SER A 194 10.90 -15.32 4.99
CA SER A 194 10.65 -15.91 3.66
C SER A 194 9.14 -15.99 3.37
N ASN A 195 8.77 -16.02 2.09
CA ASN A 195 7.35 -16.13 1.70
C ASN A 195 6.70 -17.40 2.27
N GLU A 196 7.41 -18.52 2.32
CA GLU A 196 6.92 -19.74 2.95
C GLU A 196 6.54 -19.52 4.42
N LYS A 197 7.45 -18.91 5.22
CA LYS A 197 7.15 -18.59 6.63
C LYS A 197 6.01 -17.58 6.77
N ARG A 198 5.92 -16.62 5.86
CA ARG A 198 4.82 -15.65 5.85
C ARG A 198 3.48 -16.32 5.58
N ILE A 199 3.42 -17.28 4.64
CA ILE A 199 2.20 -18.08 4.38
C ILE A 199 1.80 -18.88 5.63
N ASN A 200 2.73 -19.60 6.24
CA ASN A 200 2.46 -20.36 7.46
C ASN A 200 1.96 -19.46 8.61
N ASN A 201 2.49 -18.24 8.73
CA ASN A 201 2.02 -17.28 9.72
C ASN A 201 0.62 -16.72 9.39
N VAL A 202 0.31 -16.53 8.10
CA VAL A 202 -1.06 -16.16 7.66
C VAL A 202 -2.06 -17.25 8.06
N ASP A 203 -1.75 -18.53 7.82
CA ASP A 203 -2.61 -19.65 8.19
C ASP A 203 -2.85 -19.68 9.71
N SER A 204 -1.79 -19.51 10.50
CA SER A 204 -1.85 -19.51 11.97
C SER A 204 -2.66 -18.34 12.52
N LEU A 205 -2.66 -17.20 11.86
CA LEU A 205 -3.33 -15.97 12.25
C LEU A 205 -4.58 -15.66 11.40
N SER A 206 -5.07 -16.65 10.63
CA SER A 206 -6.16 -16.46 9.66
C SER A 206 -7.41 -15.84 10.26
N TYR A 207 -7.70 -16.12 11.53
CA TYR A 207 -8.84 -15.56 12.27
C TYR A 207 -8.76 -14.04 12.51
N LEU A 208 -7.57 -13.42 12.32
CA LEU A 208 -7.41 -11.97 12.47
C LEU A 208 -7.71 -11.20 11.18
N PHE A 209 -7.59 -11.86 10.02
CA PHE A 209 -7.83 -11.20 8.73
C PHE A 209 -9.33 -10.96 8.52
N GLY A 210 -9.66 -9.72 8.21
CA GLY A 210 -11.05 -9.25 8.16
C GLY A 210 -11.68 -8.97 9.55
N GLU A 211 -10.96 -9.26 10.64
CA GLU A 211 -11.35 -8.92 12.02
C GLU A 211 -10.54 -7.73 12.53
N LYS A 212 -9.27 -7.94 12.81
CA LYS A 212 -8.31 -6.94 13.31
C LYS A 212 -7.36 -6.46 12.22
N PHE A 213 -7.01 -7.32 11.27
CA PHE A 213 -6.09 -7.05 10.16
C PHE A 213 -6.90 -6.83 8.88
N ILE A 214 -6.81 -5.63 8.33
CA ILE A 214 -7.47 -5.25 7.07
C ILE A 214 -6.38 -5.06 6.02
N LEU A 215 -6.28 -6.01 5.10
CA LEU A 215 -5.26 -6.03 4.07
C LEU A 215 -5.78 -5.39 2.77
N LEU A 216 -5.03 -4.44 2.24
CA LEU A 216 -5.24 -3.83 0.92
C LEU A 216 -4.42 -4.59 -0.15
N PRO A 217 -4.90 -4.66 -1.39
CA PRO A 217 -4.15 -5.29 -2.48
C PRO A 217 -2.99 -4.39 -2.93
N ASN A 218 -1.77 -4.94 -3.00
CA ASN A 218 -0.61 -4.31 -3.63
C ASN A 218 0.21 -5.37 -4.38
N LEU A 219 0.25 -5.26 -5.71
CA LEU A 219 1.03 -6.13 -6.60
C LEU A 219 2.31 -5.46 -7.13
N ILE A 220 2.61 -4.21 -6.73
CA ILE A 220 3.71 -3.45 -7.30
C ILE A 220 5.01 -3.71 -6.53
N TYR A 221 4.93 -3.74 -5.20
CA TYR A 221 6.05 -3.99 -4.30
C TYR A 221 5.57 -4.43 -2.92
N GLY A 222 6.48 -5.00 -2.14
CA GLY A 222 6.20 -5.41 -0.76
C GLY A 222 7.21 -6.45 -0.29
N ASP A 223 7.06 -6.91 0.94
CA ASP A 223 7.93 -7.98 1.47
C ASP A 223 7.76 -9.31 0.72
N TRP A 224 6.67 -9.48 -0.02
CA TRP A 224 6.40 -10.65 -0.85
C TRP A 224 7.32 -10.71 -2.09
N ASP A 225 7.83 -9.56 -2.52
CA ASP A 225 8.71 -9.43 -3.70
C ASP A 225 10.17 -9.83 -3.39
N LYS A 226 10.52 -9.98 -2.13
CA LYS A 226 11.85 -10.45 -1.70
C LYS A 226 12.07 -11.90 -2.15
N GLY A 227 13.06 -12.12 -3.00
CA GLY A 227 13.38 -13.43 -3.58
C GLY A 227 12.81 -13.65 -4.99
N PHE A 228 12.32 -12.61 -5.64
CA PHE A 228 11.81 -12.62 -7.01
C PHE A 228 12.90 -12.21 -8.05
N GLU A 229 14.15 -12.12 -7.61
CA GLU A 229 15.31 -11.84 -8.45
C GLU A 229 15.70 -13.02 -9.32
#